data_4c6e8fe7377812662923465778f69cdc
#
_entry.id   4c6e8fe7377812662923465778f69cdc
#
_cell.length_a   1.000
_cell.length_b   1.000
_cell.length_c   1.000
_cell.angle_alpha   90.00
_cell.angle_beta   90.00
_cell.angle_gamma   90.00
#
_symmetry.space_group_name_H-M   'P 1'
#
loop_
_entity.id
_entity.type
_entity.pdbx_description
1 polymer ?
#
loop_
_entity_poly.entity_id
_entity_poly.type
_entity_poly.pdbx_seq_one_letter_code
_entity_poly.pdbx_strand_id
1 'polypeptide(L)'
;FLTLFTHLTKMDRATIQGALQGIRSRAEFQAKFFGPAIQSLINTTTDGITVSGMELVDKNTSYIFMSNHRDIILDSAILNVLLRQHGNKYTRAAIGSNLLINDWVTDLVKLDSCFVIERDITVREMLTSSALRSKYIREVIEENEDSVWIAEREGRTKNGDDKAQPSLLKMLKMSGPTQFGINFRELHI
;
A
#
# COMPACT_ATOMS: atom_id res chain seq x y z
N PHE A 1 8.19 -8.15 -16.99
CA PHE A 1 8.72 -7.49 -15.80
C PHE A 1 9.91 -6.58 -16.14
N LEU A 2 11.09 -7.12 -16.49
CA LEU A 2 12.30 -6.33 -16.75
C LEU A 2 12.09 -5.23 -17.78
N THR A 3 11.43 -5.54 -18.91
CA THR A 3 11.13 -4.55 -19.96
C THR A 3 10.27 -3.39 -19.46
N LEU A 4 9.28 -3.68 -18.62
CA LEU A 4 8.45 -2.63 -18.01
C LEU A 4 9.28 -1.74 -17.09
N PHE A 5 10.10 -2.33 -16.23
CA PHE A 5 10.94 -1.58 -15.30
C PHE A 5 12.02 -0.75 -16.00
N THR A 6 12.66 -1.25 -17.05
CA THR A 6 13.58 -0.44 -17.85
C THR A 6 12.89 0.77 -18.47
N HIS A 7 11.65 0.61 -18.92
CA HIS A 7 10.88 1.72 -19.48
C HIS A 7 10.49 2.75 -18.41
N LEU A 8 10.00 2.29 -17.25
CA LEU A 8 9.54 3.16 -16.16
C LEU A 8 10.69 3.89 -15.46
N THR A 9 11.78 3.21 -15.17
CA THR A 9 12.88 3.76 -14.37
C THR A 9 14.01 4.36 -15.19
N LYS A 10 14.00 4.15 -16.52
CA LYS A 10 15.12 4.49 -17.43
C LYS A 10 16.44 3.78 -17.09
N MET A 11 16.40 2.80 -16.19
CA MET A 11 17.54 1.96 -15.86
C MET A 11 17.73 0.88 -16.91
N ASP A 12 18.96 0.54 -17.23
CA ASP A 12 19.24 -0.56 -18.15
C ASP A 12 18.97 -1.94 -17.50
N ARG A 13 18.81 -2.96 -18.37
CA ARG A 13 18.45 -4.31 -17.94
C ARG A 13 19.51 -4.96 -17.03
N ALA A 14 20.79 -4.69 -17.27
CA ALA A 14 21.87 -5.28 -16.47
C ALA A 14 21.86 -4.69 -15.05
N THR A 15 21.65 -3.39 -14.93
CA THR A 15 21.49 -2.69 -13.65
C THR A 15 20.31 -3.25 -12.85
N ILE A 16 19.14 -3.45 -13.48
CA ILE A 16 17.97 -4.04 -12.82
C ILE A 16 18.26 -5.48 -12.38
N GLN A 17 18.86 -6.29 -13.24
CA GLN A 17 19.22 -7.67 -12.89
C GLN A 17 20.24 -7.72 -11.74
N GLY A 18 21.24 -6.86 -11.76
CA GLY A 18 22.23 -6.73 -10.69
C GLY A 18 21.59 -6.35 -9.34
N ALA A 19 20.66 -5.38 -9.36
CA ALA A 19 19.93 -4.97 -8.15
C ALA A 19 19.05 -6.08 -7.56
N LEU A 20 18.52 -6.97 -8.39
CA LEU A 20 17.72 -8.12 -7.94
C LEU A 20 18.58 -9.28 -7.41
N GLN A 21 19.85 -9.36 -7.82
CA GLN A 21 20.75 -10.40 -7.33
C GLN A 21 21.04 -10.22 -5.84
N GLY A 22 20.90 -11.30 -5.09
CA GLY A 22 21.20 -11.27 -3.65
C GLY A 22 20.06 -10.80 -2.75
N ILE A 23 18.91 -10.35 -3.30
CA ILE A 23 17.72 -10.08 -2.50
C ILE A 23 17.17 -11.39 -1.92
N ARG A 24 16.99 -11.41 -0.59
CA ARG A 24 16.57 -12.62 0.16
C ARG A 24 15.28 -12.39 0.97
N SER A 25 14.82 -11.13 1.06
CA SER A 25 13.62 -10.79 1.83
C SER A 25 12.80 -9.68 1.15
N ARG A 26 11.53 -9.56 1.55
CA ARG A 26 10.65 -8.47 1.10
C ARG A 26 11.22 -7.10 1.48
N ALA A 27 11.73 -6.96 2.70
CA ALA A 27 12.34 -5.73 3.16
C ALA A 27 13.56 -5.33 2.31
N GLU A 28 14.39 -6.30 1.92
CA GLU A 28 15.50 -6.05 1.00
C GLU A 28 15.01 -5.69 -0.41
N PHE A 29 13.97 -6.33 -0.90
CA PHE A 29 13.37 -6.00 -2.19
C PHE A 29 12.88 -4.54 -2.21
N GLN A 30 12.12 -4.15 -1.21
CA GLN A 30 11.63 -2.78 -1.07
C GLN A 30 12.78 -1.78 -0.91
N ALA A 31 13.77 -2.06 -0.07
CA ALA A 31 14.87 -1.13 0.21
C ALA A 31 15.90 -1.01 -0.92
N LYS A 32 16.24 -2.13 -1.57
CA LYS A 32 17.34 -2.18 -2.56
C LYS A 32 16.87 -2.06 -4.01
N PHE A 33 15.60 -2.36 -4.28
CA PHE A 33 15.08 -2.37 -5.64
C PHE A 33 13.86 -1.47 -5.82
N PHE A 34 12.75 -1.74 -5.14
CA PHE A 34 11.48 -1.05 -5.41
C PHE A 34 11.54 0.43 -5.03
N GLY A 35 12.01 0.76 -3.83
CA GLY A 35 12.16 2.15 -3.38
C GLY A 35 13.07 2.99 -4.29
N PRO A 36 14.31 2.56 -4.60
CA PRO A 36 15.16 3.25 -5.57
C PRO A 36 14.54 3.39 -6.97
N ALA A 37 13.79 2.39 -7.44
CA ALA A 37 13.10 2.45 -8.73
C ALA A 37 12.00 3.53 -8.73
N ILE A 38 11.19 3.60 -7.67
CA ILE A 38 10.17 4.65 -7.49
C ILE A 38 10.83 6.04 -7.34
N GLN A 39 11.91 6.15 -6.56
CA GLN A 39 12.65 7.41 -6.44
C GLN A 39 13.21 7.88 -7.80
N SER A 40 13.74 6.96 -8.61
CA SER A 40 14.19 7.27 -9.97
C SER A 40 13.04 7.75 -10.85
N LEU A 41 11.87 7.09 -10.76
CA LEU A 41 10.67 7.51 -11.48
C LEU A 41 10.22 8.92 -11.07
N ILE A 42 10.15 9.20 -9.77
CA ILE A 42 9.83 10.53 -9.25
C ILE A 42 10.79 11.58 -9.83
N ASN A 43 12.09 11.34 -9.73
CA ASN A 43 13.12 12.30 -10.17
C ASN A 43 13.10 12.56 -11.67
N THR A 44 12.58 11.62 -12.48
CA THR A 44 12.56 11.73 -13.95
C THR A 44 11.25 12.21 -14.53
N THR A 45 10.15 12.16 -13.75
CA THR A 45 8.80 12.44 -14.25
C THR A 45 8.07 13.56 -13.50
N THR A 46 8.68 14.10 -12.43
CA THR A 46 8.10 15.19 -11.64
C THR A 46 9.15 16.26 -11.35
N ASP A 47 8.68 17.46 -11.01
CA ASP A 47 9.52 18.57 -10.53
C ASP A 47 9.90 18.42 -9.04
N GLY A 48 9.58 17.29 -8.43
CA GLY A 48 9.83 16.98 -7.03
C GLY A 48 8.56 16.69 -6.24
N ILE A 49 8.74 16.27 -4.99
CA ILE A 49 7.65 15.98 -4.05
C ILE A 49 7.85 16.83 -2.80
N THR A 50 6.80 17.47 -2.35
CA THR A 50 6.74 18.11 -1.04
C THR A 50 5.85 17.30 -0.12
N VAL A 51 6.22 17.23 1.15
CA VAL A 51 5.45 16.56 2.20
C VAL A 51 5.36 17.45 3.43
N SER A 52 4.22 17.39 4.10
CA SER A 52 4.00 18.05 5.40
C SER A 52 3.32 17.07 6.35
N GLY A 53 3.49 17.24 7.66
CA GLY A 53 2.86 16.38 8.68
C GLY A 53 3.61 15.09 8.98
N MET A 54 4.75 14.80 8.33
CA MET A 54 5.53 13.59 8.63
C MET A 54 6.11 13.60 10.05
N GLU A 55 6.28 14.76 10.63
CA GLU A 55 6.68 14.93 12.03
C GLU A 55 5.63 14.42 13.04
N LEU A 56 4.39 14.24 12.60
CA LEU A 56 3.28 13.69 13.41
C LEU A 56 3.25 12.16 13.38
N VAL A 57 3.99 11.53 12.48
CA VAL A 57 4.03 10.07 12.31
C VAL A 57 5.13 9.49 13.19
N ASP A 58 4.74 8.87 14.31
CA ASP A 58 5.70 8.19 15.19
C ASP A 58 6.26 6.93 14.50
N LYS A 59 7.58 6.77 14.57
CA LYS A 59 8.32 5.67 13.91
C LYS A 59 8.04 4.30 14.52
N ASN A 60 7.60 4.28 15.78
CA ASN A 60 7.34 3.05 16.53
C ASN A 60 5.86 2.67 16.54
N THR A 61 5.00 3.49 15.95
CA THR A 61 3.56 3.25 15.89
C THR A 61 3.16 2.78 14.49
N SER A 62 2.31 1.77 14.42
CA SER A 62 1.68 1.31 13.20
C SER A 62 0.42 2.12 12.92
N TYR A 63 0.15 2.46 11.68
CA TYR A 63 -0.96 3.31 11.27
C TYR A 63 -1.77 2.68 10.13
N ILE A 64 -3.04 3.04 10.05
CA ILE A 64 -3.79 2.91 8.81
C ILE A 64 -3.74 4.26 8.08
N PHE A 65 -2.98 4.33 7.01
CA PHE A 65 -2.96 5.47 6.10
C PHE A 65 -4.12 5.36 5.13
N MET A 66 -5.03 6.31 5.18
CA MET A 66 -6.15 6.42 4.26
C MET A 66 -5.95 7.62 3.36
N SER A 67 -6.08 7.44 2.06
CA SER A 67 -6.00 8.54 1.11
C SER A 67 -6.98 8.37 -0.04
N ASN A 68 -7.22 9.46 -0.78
CA ASN A 68 -7.82 9.34 -2.08
C ASN A 68 -6.93 8.50 -3.02
N HIS A 69 -7.51 8.02 -4.12
CA HIS A 69 -6.82 7.14 -5.06
C HIS A 69 -6.73 7.81 -6.42
N ARG A 70 -5.53 8.16 -6.84
CA ARG A 70 -5.24 8.84 -8.11
C ARG A 70 -4.49 7.95 -9.09
N ASP A 71 -3.52 7.20 -8.61
CA ASP A 71 -2.67 6.32 -9.40
C ASP A 71 -2.59 4.91 -8.81
N ILE A 72 -2.59 3.89 -9.67
CA ILE A 72 -2.63 2.49 -9.25
C ILE A 72 -1.39 2.09 -8.44
N ILE A 73 -0.24 2.65 -8.77
CA ILE A 73 1.05 2.28 -8.19
C ILE A 73 1.61 3.39 -7.32
N LEU A 74 1.54 4.64 -7.81
CA LEU A 74 2.29 5.74 -7.22
C LEU A 74 1.74 6.20 -5.87
N ASP A 75 0.44 6.08 -5.60
CA ASP A 75 -0.11 6.56 -4.32
C ASP A 75 0.55 5.87 -3.13
N SER A 76 0.51 4.54 -3.06
CA SER A 76 1.15 3.77 -1.99
C SER A 76 2.68 3.76 -2.10
N ALA A 77 3.22 3.76 -3.32
CA ALA A 77 4.66 3.72 -3.53
C ALA A 77 5.36 5.00 -3.09
N ILE A 78 4.78 6.17 -3.38
CA ILE A 78 5.31 7.47 -2.93
C ILE A 78 5.23 7.57 -1.42
N LEU A 79 4.10 7.20 -0.82
CA LEU A 79 3.97 7.15 0.64
C LEU A 79 5.06 6.29 1.27
N ASN A 80 5.31 5.10 0.74
CA ASN A 80 6.34 4.19 1.23
C ASN A 80 7.76 4.79 1.11
N VAL A 81 8.07 5.48 0.00
CA VAL A 81 9.36 6.20 -0.15
C VAL A 81 9.49 7.27 0.94
N LEU A 82 8.47 8.09 1.15
CA LEU A 82 8.47 9.15 2.16
C LEU A 82 8.57 8.59 3.59
N LEU A 83 7.79 7.58 3.94
CA LEU A 83 7.86 6.91 5.23
C LEU A 83 9.28 6.40 5.49
N ARG A 84 9.89 5.77 4.51
CA ARG A 84 11.24 5.23 4.61
C ARG A 84 12.31 6.30 4.80
N GLN A 85 12.20 7.42 4.07
CA GLN A 85 13.09 8.58 4.23
C GLN A 85 13.04 9.16 5.64
N HIS A 86 11.89 9.05 6.32
CA HIS A 86 11.70 9.51 7.69
C HIS A 86 11.97 8.41 8.75
N GLY A 87 12.41 7.23 8.32
CA GLY A 87 12.79 6.13 9.21
C GLY A 87 11.64 5.24 9.68
N ASN A 88 10.45 5.39 9.06
CA ASN A 88 9.31 4.52 9.31
C ASN A 88 9.40 3.21 8.50
N LYS A 89 8.59 2.21 8.87
CA LYS A 89 8.42 0.96 8.12
C LYS A 89 7.55 1.21 6.85
N TYR A 90 7.65 0.28 5.90
CA TYR A 90 6.74 0.25 4.74
C TYR A 90 5.31 -0.10 5.15
N THR A 91 4.34 0.39 4.37
CA THR A 91 2.95 -0.04 4.51
C THR A 91 2.67 -1.32 3.73
N ARG A 92 1.69 -2.09 4.18
CA ARG A 92 1.03 -3.13 3.38
C ARG A 92 -0.11 -2.48 2.62
N ALA A 93 0.00 -2.44 1.30
CA ALA A 93 -1.00 -1.78 0.47
C ALA A 93 -2.16 -2.72 0.11
N ALA A 94 -3.39 -2.20 0.19
CA ALA A 94 -4.59 -2.90 -0.27
C ALA A 94 -4.72 -2.78 -1.79
N ILE A 95 -4.83 -3.90 -2.50
CA ILE A 95 -5.02 -3.91 -3.95
C ILE A 95 -6.22 -4.78 -4.38
N GLY A 96 -6.88 -4.42 -5.48
CA GLY A 96 -7.96 -5.23 -6.04
C GLY A 96 -7.46 -6.48 -6.77
N SER A 97 -8.18 -7.60 -6.62
CA SER A 97 -7.86 -8.87 -7.31
C SER A 97 -7.85 -8.75 -8.84
N ASN A 98 -8.59 -7.80 -9.39
CA ASN A 98 -8.62 -7.49 -10.82
C ASN A 98 -7.30 -6.94 -11.38
N LEU A 99 -6.34 -6.59 -10.51
CA LEU A 99 -5.00 -6.17 -10.93
C LEU A 99 -4.03 -7.33 -11.07
N LEU A 100 -4.38 -8.53 -10.58
CA LEU A 100 -3.57 -9.74 -10.67
C LEU A 100 -3.74 -10.43 -12.04
N ILE A 101 -3.39 -9.69 -13.09
CA ILE A 101 -3.66 -10.08 -14.49
C ILE A 101 -2.72 -11.16 -15.02
N ASN A 102 -1.60 -11.42 -14.35
CA ASN A 102 -0.65 -12.49 -14.67
C ASN A 102 0.30 -12.77 -13.48
N ASP A 103 1.03 -13.89 -13.57
CA ASP A 103 1.86 -14.41 -12.46
C ASP A 103 2.92 -13.42 -11.98
N TRP A 104 3.63 -12.75 -12.88
CA TRP A 104 4.68 -11.84 -12.46
C TRP A 104 4.15 -10.57 -11.74
N VAL A 105 2.93 -10.12 -12.07
CA VAL A 105 2.25 -9.04 -11.32
C VAL A 105 1.90 -9.54 -9.92
N THR A 106 1.37 -10.75 -9.83
CA THR A 106 1.04 -11.40 -8.56
C THR A 106 2.28 -11.53 -7.66
N ASP A 107 3.41 -11.95 -8.22
CA ASP A 107 4.66 -12.06 -7.49
C ASP A 107 5.20 -10.70 -7.03
N LEU A 108 5.15 -9.70 -7.90
CA LEU A 108 5.54 -8.32 -7.55
C LEU A 108 4.70 -7.77 -6.38
N VAL A 109 3.39 -7.95 -6.46
CA VAL A 109 2.44 -7.53 -5.43
C VAL A 109 2.73 -8.19 -4.07
N LYS A 110 3.04 -9.49 -4.08
CA LYS A 110 3.44 -10.22 -2.86
C LYS A 110 4.78 -9.73 -2.31
N LEU A 111 5.75 -9.45 -3.18
CA LEU A 111 7.06 -8.90 -2.78
C LEU A 111 6.94 -7.49 -2.21
N ASP A 112 5.99 -6.70 -2.69
CA ASP A 112 5.70 -5.36 -2.17
C ASP A 112 4.78 -5.37 -0.92
N SER A 113 4.56 -6.54 -0.32
CA SER A 113 3.75 -6.70 0.90
C SER A 113 2.29 -6.29 0.74
N CYS A 114 1.76 -6.23 -0.48
CA CYS A 114 0.35 -5.93 -0.71
C CYS A 114 -0.55 -7.08 -0.27
N PHE A 115 -1.77 -6.75 0.13
CA PHE A 115 -2.84 -7.73 0.36
C PHE A 115 -4.00 -7.50 -0.60
N VAL A 116 -4.72 -8.59 -0.92
CA VAL A 116 -5.70 -8.58 -1.99
C VAL A 116 -7.11 -8.31 -1.46
N ILE A 117 -7.81 -7.39 -2.14
CA ILE A 117 -9.24 -7.16 -1.97
C ILE A 117 -9.96 -7.84 -3.13
N GLU A 118 -10.73 -8.87 -2.83
CA GLU A 118 -11.52 -9.60 -3.82
C GLU A 118 -12.58 -8.70 -4.46
N ARG A 119 -12.72 -8.81 -5.77
CA ARG A 119 -13.70 -8.11 -6.60
C ARG A 119 -14.66 -9.12 -7.21
N ASP A 120 -15.80 -8.63 -7.65
CA ASP A 120 -16.81 -9.42 -8.39
C ASP A 120 -17.33 -10.65 -7.61
N ILE A 121 -17.46 -10.48 -6.27
CA ILE A 121 -17.98 -11.49 -5.36
C ILE A 121 -19.44 -11.20 -4.96
N THR A 122 -20.18 -12.22 -4.55
CA THR A 122 -21.56 -12.08 -4.08
C THR A 122 -21.65 -11.28 -2.77
N VAL A 123 -22.82 -10.72 -2.46
CA VAL A 123 -23.05 -9.98 -1.21
C VAL A 123 -22.71 -10.81 0.03
N ARG A 124 -23.01 -12.12 0.02
CA ARG A 124 -22.69 -13.04 1.12
C ARG A 124 -21.18 -13.21 1.29
N GLU A 125 -20.48 -13.43 0.19
CA GLU A 125 -19.02 -13.54 0.18
C GLU A 125 -18.37 -12.22 0.59
N MET A 126 -18.94 -11.09 0.18
CA MET A 126 -18.45 -9.76 0.55
C MET A 126 -18.49 -9.53 2.07
N LEU A 127 -19.53 -9.98 2.77
CA LEU A 127 -19.59 -9.88 4.23
C LEU A 127 -18.50 -10.70 4.91
N THR A 128 -18.35 -11.97 4.50
CA THR A 128 -17.32 -12.86 5.03
C THR A 128 -15.91 -12.33 4.76
N SER A 129 -15.66 -11.91 3.53
CA SER A 129 -14.39 -11.35 3.09
C SER A 129 -14.07 -10.03 3.80
N SER A 130 -15.08 -9.18 4.04
CA SER A 130 -14.91 -7.93 4.81
C SER A 130 -14.54 -8.21 6.26
N ALA A 131 -15.17 -9.18 6.91
CA ALA A 131 -14.83 -9.57 8.28
C ALA A 131 -13.39 -10.12 8.37
N LEU A 132 -12.99 -10.96 7.42
CA LEU A 132 -11.64 -11.50 7.35
C LEU A 132 -10.60 -10.39 7.13
N ARG A 133 -10.86 -9.43 6.23
CA ARG A 133 -9.97 -8.27 5.98
C ARG A 133 -9.86 -7.38 7.20
N SER A 134 -10.98 -7.09 7.86
CA SER A 134 -10.98 -6.31 9.09
C SER A 134 -10.09 -6.94 10.16
N LYS A 135 -10.22 -8.26 10.35
CA LYS A 135 -9.36 -9.02 11.27
C LYS A 135 -7.90 -8.98 10.86
N TYR A 136 -7.61 -9.21 9.57
CA TYR A 136 -6.24 -9.17 9.04
C TYR A 136 -5.59 -7.79 9.25
N ILE A 137 -6.31 -6.69 8.95
CA ILE A 137 -5.79 -5.34 9.12
C ILE A 137 -5.46 -5.08 10.59
N ARG A 138 -6.33 -5.49 11.51
CA ARG A 138 -6.10 -5.37 12.95
C ARG A 138 -4.87 -6.16 13.40
N GLU A 139 -4.74 -7.40 12.96
CA GLU A 139 -3.58 -8.25 13.23
C GLU A 139 -2.28 -7.61 12.70
N VAL A 140 -2.32 -7.00 11.52
CA VAL A 140 -1.17 -6.27 10.96
C VAL A 140 -0.75 -5.10 11.85
N ILE A 141 -1.69 -4.34 12.36
CA ILE A 141 -1.42 -3.17 13.22
C ILE A 141 -0.96 -3.60 14.61
N GLU A 142 -1.68 -4.54 15.25
CA GLU A 142 -1.49 -4.87 16.66
C GLU A 142 -0.39 -5.91 16.90
N GLU A 143 -0.26 -6.92 16.01
CA GLU A 143 0.63 -8.07 16.22
C GLU A 143 1.90 -8.01 15.36
N ASN A 144 1.77 -7.59 14.10
CA ASN A 144 2.91 -7.54 13.19
C ASN A 144 3.64 -6.20 13.25
N GLU A 145 3.09 -5.21 13.90
CA GLU A 145 3.63 -3.86 14.01
C GLU A 145 3.98 -3.23 12.64
N ASP A 146 3.19 -3.56 11.61
CA ASP A 146 3.28 -2.96 10.29
C ASP A 146 2.15 -1.95 10.08
N SER A 147 2.37 -0.97 9.21
CA SER A 147 1.31 -0.04 8.77
C SER A 147 0.54 -0.59 7.58
N VAL A 148 -0.63 -0.03 7.34
CA VAL A 148 -1.49 -0.37 6.19
C VAL A 148 -1.78 0.87 5.38
N TRP A 149 -1.75 0.77 4.05
CA TRP A 149 -2.33 1.78 3.17
C TRP A 149 -3.61 1.24 2.50
N ILE A 150 -4.66 2.04 2.53
CA ILE A 150 -5.93 1.71 1.88
C ILE A 150 -6.56 2.96 1.27
N ALA A 151 -7.07 2.83 0.05
CA ALA A 151 -7.80 3.90 -0.60
C ALA A 151 -9.16 4.16 0.06
N GLU A 152 -9.56 5.41 0.22
CA GLU A 152 -10.85 5.82 0.83
C GLU A 152 -12.07 5.27 0.09
N ARG A 153 -11.93 4.95 -1.19
CA ARG A 153 -13.00 4.43 -2.04
C ARG A 153 -12.48 3.46 -3.07
N GLU A 154 -13.40 2.71 -3.62
CA GLU A 154 -13.13 1.86 -4.77
C GLU A 154 -12.89 2.67 -6.05
N GLY A 155 -11.82 2.31 -6.76
CA GLY A 155 -11.44 2.93 -8.02
C GLY A 155 -10.82 4.31 -7.87
N ARG A 156 -10.08 4.72 -8.92
CA ARG A 156 -9.36 5.99 -8.95
C ARG A 156 -10.31 7.18 -9.12
N THR A 157 -10.02 8.26 -8.44
CA THR A 157 -10.72 9.54 -8.61
C THR A 157 -10.28 10.22 -9.90
N LYS A 158 -11.24 10.67 -10.71
CA LYS A 158 -10.98 11.31 -12.01
C LYS A 158 -11.23 12.81 -12.03
N ASN A 159 -12.01 13.31 -11.09
CA ASN A 159 -12.52 14.68 -11.09
C ASN A 159 -12.25 15.47 -9.80
N GLY A 160 -11.47 14.93 -8.87
CA GLY A 160 -11.20 15.60 -7.61
C GLY A 160 -12.35 15.56 -6.58
N ASP A 161 -13.46 14.92 -6.87
CA ASP A 161 -14.56 14.68 -5.91
C ASP A 161 -14.24 13.44 -5.07
N ASP A 162 -13.41 13.65 -4.07
CA ASP A 162 -12.89 12.60 -3.21
C ASP A 162 -13.84 12.41 -2.01
N LYS A 163 -14.69 11.41 -2.08
CA LYS A 163 -15.64 11.04 -1.01
C LYS A 163 -15.26 9.69 -0.44
N ALA A 164 -15.02 9.66 0.86
CA ALA A 164 -14.80 8.41 1.57
C ALA A 164 -16.01 7.47 1.43
N GLN A 165 -15.75 6.20 1.20
CA GLN A 165 -16.80 5.19 1.06
C GLN A 165 -17.20 4.64 2.44
N PRO A 166 -18.46 4.84 2.89
CA PRO A 166 -18.88 4.40 4.22
C PRO A 166 -18.73 2.90 4.48
N SER A 167 -18.78 2.09 3.43
CA SER A 167 -18.56 0.63 3.54
C SER A 167 -17.13 0.29 3.98
N LEU A 168 -16.13 1.10 3.65
CA LEU A 168 -14.76 0.92 4.12
C LEU A 168 -14.68 1.09 5.65
N LEU A 169 -15.26 2.18 6.17
CA LEU A 169 -15.27 2.43 7.62
C LEU A 169 -16.07 1.33 8.37
N LYS A 170 -17.17 0.86 7.78
CA LYS A 170 -17.92 -0.28 8.33
C LYS A 170 -17.08 -1.55 8.35
N MET A 171 -16.33 -1.83 7.30
CA MET A 171 -15.43 -2.98 7.22
C MET A 171 -14.34 -2.87 8.29
N LEU A 172 -13.65 -1.75 8.44
CA LEU A 172 -12.61 -1.55 9.45
C LEU A 172 -13.13 -1.75 10.88
N LYS A 173 -14.40 -1.41 11.12
CA LYS A 173 -15.06 -1.59 12.43
C LYS A 173 -15.44 -3.04 12.73
N MET A 174 -15.47 -3.97 11.78
CA MET A 174 -15.98 -5.34 11.98
C MET A 174 -15.16 -6.16 13.00
N SER A 175 -13.90 -5.83 13.20
CA SER A 175 -13.03 -6.43 14.23
C SER A 175 -12.76 -5.43 15.35
N GLY A 176 -12.61 -5.93 16.60
CA GLY A 176 -12.31 -5.12 17.76
C GLY A 176 -13.53 -4.51 18.47
N PRO A 177 -13.34 -3.46 19.28
CA PRO A 177 -14.39 -2.89 20.12
C PRO A 177 -15.60 -2.38 19.36
N THR A 178 -16.80 -2.54 19.94
CA THR A 178 -18.04 -2.08 19.32
C THR A 178 -18.17 -0.55 19.26
N GLN A 179 -17.51 0.16 20.17
CA GLN A 179 -17.49 1.63 20.17
C GLN A 179 -16.58 2.13 19.06
N PHE A 180 -17.14 2.89 18.13
CA PHE A 180 -16.45 3.41 16.94
C PHE A 180 -15.16 4.17 17.28
N GLY A 181 -15.24 5.14 18.19
CA GLY A 181 -14.08 5.97 18.55
C GLY A 181 -12.93 5.19 19.21
N ILE A 182 -13.23 4.15 19.98
CA ILE A 182 -12.21 3.28 20.60
C ILE A 182 -11.56 2.44 19.51
N ASN A 183 -12.36 1.79 18.66
CA ASN A 183 -11.88 0.93 17.59
C ASN A 183 -10.92 1.66 16.64
N PHE A 184 -11.28 2.88 16.21
CA PHE A 184 -10.45 3.66 15.29
C PHE A 184 -9.20 4.25 15.95
N ARG A 185 -9.26 4.53 17.26
CA ARG A 185 -8.07 4.93 18.02
C ARG A 185 -7.05 3.80 18.11
N GLU A 186 -7.50 2.57 18.36
CA GLU A 186 -6.62 1.39 18.37
C GLU A 186 -5.99 1.09 17.01
N LEU A 187 -6.68 1.40 15.93
CA LEU A 187 -6.19 1.26 14.57
C LEU A 187 -5.31 2.43 14.11
N HIS A 188 -5.12 3.45 14.94
CA HIS A 188 -4.32 4.64 14.66
C HIS A 188 -4.64 5.24 13.26
N ILE A 189 -5.94 5.54 13.02
CA ILE A 189 -6.42 6.18 11.78
C ILE A 189 -6.43 7.68 11.97
#